data_2142291b9a8f1551a354d4739864128d
#
_entry.id   2142291b9a8f1551a354d4739864128d
#
_cell.length_a   1.000
_cell.length_b   1.000
_cell.length_c   1.000
_cell.angle_alpha   90.00
_cell.angle_beta   90.00
_cell.angle_gamma   90.00
#
_symmetry.space_group_name_H-M   'P 1'
#
loop_
_entity.id
_entity.type
_entity.pdbx_description
1 polymer ?
#
loop_
_entity_poly.entity_id
_entity_poly.type
_entity_poly.pdbx_seq_one_letter_code
_entity_poly.pdbx_strand_id
1 'polypeptide(L)'
;EIMPSLVGSEMCIRDSYVTSLPNMTMRSVYMDYYNDLNRIEGNAQRYVPTYRKYDGDRRLEPLVQNYFEQYLGQFPAQVFDKINENFIRCSFYELVSRYLSNCYTFAIEQNNSVGRSDFEMTGIPGTDYYTDDRVVEFKYFKAKDAEKMLEFSDPRPEDVEQVKKYADDTRRKFPNYQVRQYIVYICANRWWKCWEV
;
A
#
# COMPACT_ATOMS: atom_id res chain seq x y z
N GLU A 1 29.61 5.82 22.55
CA GLU A 1 30.17 6.45 21.32
C GLU A 1 29.51 5.83 20.08
N ILE A 2 28.28 6.22 19.84
CA ILE A 2 27.54 5.85 18.62
C ILE A 2 27.25 7.15 17.90
N MET A 3 28.23 7.70 17.19
CA MET A 3 27.96 8.82 16.32
C MET A 3 29.18 9.34 15.54
N PRO A 4 29.49 8.79 14.39
CA PRO A 4 29.82 9.70 13.29
C PRO A 4 29.21 9.39 11.94
N SER A 5 28.39 8.36 11.81
CA SER A 5 27.89 7.98 10.48
C SER A 5 26.50 8.54 10.12
N LEU A 6 25.95 9.42 10.94
CA LEU A 6 24.63 10.04 10.71
C LEU A 6 24.70 11.48 10.15
N VAL A 7 25.89 11.96 9.80
CA VAL A 7 26.05 13.35 9.34
C VAL A 7 26.45 13.38 7.89
N GLY A 8 25.48 13.22 7.03
CA GLY A 8 25.48 13.86 5.73
C GLY A 8 24.53 15.05 5.80
N SER A 9 24.93 16.11 6.48
CA SER A 9 24.08 17.28 6.65
C SER A 9 24.32 18.29 5.55
N GLU A 10 23.40 18.43 4.63
CA GLU A 10 23.18 19.75 4.03
C GLU A 10 22.33 20.57 5.01
N MET A 11 22.95 21.56 5.59
CA MET A 11 22.30 22.52 6.48
C MET A 11 21.42 23.44 5.66
N CYS A 12 20.14 23.12 5.54
CA CYS A 12 19.17 24.06 5.05
C CYS A 12 18.92 25.18 6.06
N ILE A 13 18.80 26.41 5.59
CA ILE A 13 18.65 27.70 6.29
C ILE A 13 17.41 27.80 7.23
N ARG A 14 16.76 26.68 7.53
CA ARG A 14 15.62 26.55 8.45
C ARG A 14 15.76 25.34 9.34
N ASP A 15 16.76 25.25 10.18
CA ASP A 15 16.90 24.30 11.29
C ASP A 15 16.21 22.93 11.13
N SER A 16 16.09 22.40 9.90
CA SER A 16 15.57 21.07 9.64
C SER A 16 16.67 20.16 9.12
N TYR A 17 16.90 19.07 9.84
CA TYR A 17 17.82 18.02 9.42
C TYR A 17 17.04 16.93 8.68
N VAL A 18 17.43 16.63 7.46
CA VAL A 18 16.93 15.44 6.77
C VAL A 18 17.85 14.28 7.14
N THR A 19 17.36 13.35 7.94
CA THR A 19 18.07 12.11 8.26
C THR A 19 17.52 10.97 7.41
N SER A 20 18.41 10.18 6.83
CA SER A 20 18.03 8.94 6.15
C SER A 20 18.82 7.76 6.70
N LEU A 21 18.17 6.60 6.76
CA LEU A 21 18.85 5.36 7.12
C LEU A 21 19.70 4.88 5.94
N PRO A 22 20.99 4.55 6.14
CA PRO A 22 21.96 4.39 5.06
C PRO A 22 21.73 3.14 4.18
N ASN A 23 21.02 2.15 4.66
CA ASN A 23 20.76 0.91 3.89
C ASN A 23 19.54 0.14 4.41
N MET A 24 19.11 -0.88 3.64
CA MET A 24 17.95 -1.71 3.94
C MET A 24 18.08 -2.48 5.26
N THR A 25 19.28 -2.95 5.59
CA THR A 25 19.52 -3.68 6.84
C THR A 25 19.26 -2.79 8.05
N MET A 26 19.78 -1.56 8.02
CA MET A 26 19.56 -0.59 9.10
C MET A 26 18.10 -0.19 9.21
N ARG A 27 17.39 -0.09 8.08
CA ARG A 27 15.94 0.17 8.08
C ARG A 27 15.16 -0.97 8.71
N SER A 28 15.50 -2.22 8.36
CA SER A 28 14.86 -3.40 8.98
C SER A 28 15.09 -3.44 10.49
N VAL A 29 16.34 -3.24 10.93
CA VAL A 29 16.67 -3.20 12.37
C VAL A 29 15.94 -2.08 13.10
N TYR A 30 15.85 -0.89 12.48
CA TYR A 30 15.11 0.24 13.06
C TYR A 30 13.60 -0.05 13.14
N MET A 31 13.02 -0.67 12.12
CA MET A 31 11.62 -1.04 12.12
C MET A 31 11.30 -2.13 13.14
N ASP A 32 12.18 -3.13 13.30
CA ASP A 32 12.04 -4.16 14.32
C ASP A 32 12.10 -3.53 15.72
N TYR A 33 13.08 -2.65 15.96
CA TYR A 33 13.20 -1.90 17.20
C TYR A 33 11.97 -1.02 17.48
N TYR A 34 11.46 -0.32 16.46
CA TYR A 34 10.26 0.52 16.58
C TYR A 34 9.02 -0.32 16.91
N ASN A 35 8.85 -1.48 16.25
CA ASN A 35 7.77 -2.39 16.52
C ASN A 35 7.82 -2.96 17.94
N ASP A 36 8.99 -3.38 18.40
CA ASP A 36 9.20 -3.86 19.77
C ASP A 36 8.88 -2.78 20.80
N LEU A 37 9.34 -1.56 20.57
CA LEU A 37 9.13 -0.42 21.45
C LEU A 37 7.65 -0.05 21.58
N ASN A 38 6.89 -0.18 20.51
CA ASN A 38 5.46 0.11 20.49
C ASN A 38 4.58 -1.12 20.79
N ARG A 39 5.18 -2.27 21.12
CA ARG A 39 4.48 -3.54 21.34
C ARG A 39 3.56 -3.90 20.17
N ILE A 40 3.95 -3.54 18.96
CA ILE A 40 3.26 -3.95 17.76
C ILE A 40 3.64 -5.42 17.53
N GLU A 41 2.75 -6.32 17.85
CA GLU A 41 2.87 -7.75 17.56
C GLU A 41 2.75 -8.01 16.05
N GLY A 42 3.59 -7.41 15.29
CA GLY A 42 3.71 -7.62 13.87
C GLY A 42 5.13 -8.04 13.61
N ASN A 43 5.42 -9.29 13.90
CA ASN A 43 6.71 -9.85 13.55
C ASN A 43 6.96 -9.54 12.07
N ALA A 44 7.99 -8.74 11.78
CA ALA A 44 8.40 -8.41 10.41
C ALA A 44 8.53 -9.67 9.54
N GLN A 45 8.83 -10.83 10.14
CA GLN A 45 8.85 -12.13 9.50
C GLN A 45 7.53 -12.52 8.83
N ARG A 46 6.38 -12.00 9.26
CA ARG A 46 5.08 -12.27 8.61
C ARG A 46 4.92 -11.53 7.30
N TYR A 47 5.59 -10.40 7.15
CA TYR A 47 5.42 -9.49 6.02
C TYR A 47 6.60 -9.54 5.05
N VAL A 48 7.83 -9.52 5.56
CA VAL A 48 9.07 -9.44 4.77
C VAL A 48 9.14 -10.45 3.61
N PRO A 49 8.76 -11.74 3.76
CA PRO A 49 8.83 -12.67 2.64
C PRO A 49 7.97 -12.26 1.45
N THR A 50 6.75 -11.75 1.72
CA THR A 50 5.83 -11.29 0.67
C THR A 50 6.37 -10.06 -0.04
N TYR A 51 6.89 -9.09 0.72
CA TYR A 51 7.43 -7.85 0.15
C TYR A 51 8.74 -8.04 -0.61
N ARG A 52 9.58 -8.99 -0.20
CA ARG A 52 10.77 -9.40 -0.98
C ARG A 52 10.39 -10.10 -2.29
N LYS A 53 9.34 -10.92 -2.27
CA LYS A 53 8.82 -11.59 -3.46
C LYS A 53 8.20 -10.63 -4.46
N TYR A 54 7.62 -9.54 -3.98
CA TYR A 54 7.04 -8.50 -4.81
C TYR A 54 8.04 -7.94 -5.83
N ASP A 55 9.31 -7.94 -5.49
CA ASP A 55 10.41 -7.51 -6.37
C ASP A 55 10.46 -8.29 -7.70
N GLY A 56 9.99 -9.54 -7.73
CA GLY A 56 10.03 -10.40 -8.90
C GLY A 56 8.90 -10.15 -9.89
N ASP A 57 7.66 -10.27 -9.45
CA ASP A 57 6.49 -10.27 -10.34
C ASP A 57 5.65 -8.97 -10.28
N ARG A 58 5.86 -8.16 -9.26
CA ARG A 58 5.22 -6.85 -9.04
C ARG A 58 3.69 -6.88 -9.08
N ARG A 59 3.08 -8.01 -8.73
CA ARG A 59 1.62 -8.16 -8.67
C ARG A 59 1.10 -7.67 -7.32
N LEU A 60 -0.02 -6.94 -7.35
CA LEU A 60 -0.64 -6.41 -6.13
C LEU A 60 -1.31 -7.50 -5.28
N GLU A 61 -1.83 -8.54 -5.92
CA GLU A 61 -2.59 -9.61 -5.26
C GLU A 61 -1.88 -10.24 -4.04
N PRO A 62 -0.59 -10.62 -4.10
CA PRO A 62 0.11 -11.16 -2.92
C PRO A 62 0.21 -10.17 -1.75
N LEU A 63 0.28 -8.85 -2.04
CA LEU A 63 0.30 -7.82 -1.00
C LEU A 63 -1.06 -7.72 -0.32
N VAL A 64 -2.14 -7.76 -1.11
CA VAL A 64 -3.53 -7.75 -0.59
C VAL A 64 -3.80 -9.00 0.23
N GLN A 65 -3.37 -10.18 -0.25
CA GLN A 65 -3.47 -11.42 0.50
C GLN A 65 -2.78 -11.33 1.86
N ASN A 66 -1.53 -10.90 1.88
CA ASN A 66 -0.76 -10.77 3.11
C ASN A 66 -1.38 -9.73 4.06
N TYR A 67 -1.88 -8.61 3.52
CA TYR A 67 -2.60 -7.62 4.30
C TYR A 67 -3.86 -8.22 4.93
N PHE A 68 -4.66 -8.95 4.17
CA PHE A 68 -5.89 -9.55 4.69
C PHE A 68 -5.60 -10.62 5.75
N GLU A 69 -4.70 -11.55 5.45
CA GLU A 69 -4.41 -12.70 6.32
C GLU A 69 -3.59 -12.32 7.56
N GLN A 70 -2.56 -11.49 7.38
CA GLN A 70 -1.60 -11.23 8.45
C GLN A 70 -1.90 -9.94 9.22
N TYR A 71 -2.40 -8.89 8.55
CA TYR A 71 -2.68 -7.61 9.22
C TYR A 71 -4.14 -7.58 9.71
N LEU A 72 -5.11 -7.71 8.82
CA LEU A 72 -6.52 -7.69 9.22
C LEU A 72 -6.91 -8.89 10.09
N GLY A 73 -6.30 -10.05 9.85
CA GLY A 73 -6.53 -11.27 10.64
C GLY A 73 -6.20 -11.16 12.13
N GLN A 74 -5.46 -10.12 12.54
CA GLN A 74 -5.17 -9.86 13.95
C GLN A 74 -6.36 -9.23 14.71
N PHE A 75 -7.30 -8.62 14.00
CA PHE A 75 -8.41 -7.94 14.63
C PHE A 75 -9.58 -8.87 14.96
N PRO A 76 -10.18 -8.73 16.14
CA PRO A 76 -11.40 -9.47 16.47
C PRO A 76 -12.57 -9.05 15.58
N ALA A 77 -13.51 -9.96 15.34
CA ALA A 77 -14.63 -9.75 14.41
C ALA A 77 -15.43 -8.46 14.66
N GLN A 78 -15.58 -8.04 15.91
CA GLN A 78 -16.34 -6.84 16.29
C GLN A 78 -15.73 -5.53 15.75
N VAL A 79 -14.42 -5.52 15.42
CA VAL A 79 -13.77 -4.36 14.83
C VAL A 79 -14.30 -4.08 13.44
N PHE A 80 -14.58 -5.14 12.68
CA PHE A 80 -15.05 -5.04 11.29
C PHE A 80 -16.46 -4.42 11.15
N ASP A 81 -17.25 -4.39 12.21
CA ASP A 81 -18.54 -3.68 12.21
C ASP A 81 -18.37 -2.15 12.26
N LYS A 82 -17.25 -1.68 12.80
CA LYS A 82 -16.96 -0.26 13.04
C LYS A 82 -16.06 0.40 12.00
N ILE A 83 -15.24 -0.37 11.31
CA ILE A 83 -14.35 0.14 10.26
C ILE A 83 -15.10 0.43 8.96
N ASN A 84 -14.45 1.17 8.10
CA ASN A 84 -14.96 1.56 6.79
C ASN A 84 -13.85 1.49 5.75
N GLU A 85 -14.15 1.89 4.53
CA GLU A 85 -13.22 1.91 3.41
C GLU A 85 -11.98 2.77 3.67
N ASN A 86 -12.13 3.91 4.35
CA ASN A 86 -11.00 4.76 4.75
C ASN A 86 -10.00 4.03 5.64
N PHE A 87 -10.50 3.23 6.59
CA PHE A 87 -9.62 2.42 7.43
C PHE A 87 -8.81 1.43 6.58
N ILE A 88 -9.45 0.77 5.62
CA ILE A 88 -8.78 -0.18 4.74
C ILE A 88 -7.67 0.52 3.94
N ARG A 89 -7.98 1.65 3.30
CA ARG A 89 -7.01 2.44 2.52
C ARG A 89 -5.82 2.89 3.37
N CYS A 90 -6.10 3.52 4.50
CA CYS A 90 -5.05 4.06 5.36
C CYS A 90 -4.17 2.96 5.97
N SER A 91 -4.76 1.85 6.42
CA SER A 91 -3.99 0.76 7.03
C SER A 91 -3.22 -0.06 5.99
N PHE A 92 -3.75 -0.23 4.78
CA PHE A 92 -3.00 -0.80 3.67
C PHE A 92 -1.81 0.08 3.29
N TYR A 93 -2.04 1.40 3.12
CA TYR A 93 -0.96 2.37 2.90
C TYR A 93 0.13 2.27 3.96
N GLU A 94 -0.26 2.30 5.24
CA GLU A 94 0.70 2.24 6.34
C GLU A 94 1.55 0.97 6.27
N LEU A 95 0.94 -0.18 6.00
CA LEU A 95 1.64 -1.44 5.87
C LEU A 95 2.60 -1.45 4.68
N VAL A 96 2.12 -1.13 3.47
CA VAL A 96 2.97 -1.23 2.26
C VAL A 96 4.08 -0.19 2.24
N SER A 97 3.82 1.02 2.77
CA SER A 97 4.84 2.08 2.84
C SER A 97 6.02 1.71 3.72
N ARG A 98 5.82 0.92 4.77
CA ARG A 98 6.92 0.42 5.63
C ARG A 98 7.95 -0.40 4.85
N TYR A 99 7.50 -1.18 3.88
CA TYR A 99 8.35 -2.16 3.18
C TYR A 99 8.75 -1.73 1.77
N LEU A 100 7.96 -0.87 1.12
CA LEU A 100 8.17 -0.50 -0.28
C LEU A 100 8.52 0.98 -0.49
N SER A 101 8.74 1.77 0.57
CA SER A 101 9.10 3.20 0.47
C SER A 101 10.45 3.46 -0.22
N ASN A 102 11.23 2.43 -0.47
CA ASN A 102 12.46 2.54 -1.27
C ASN A 102 12.21 2.41 -2.77
N CYS A 103 11.06 1.84 -3.14
CA CYS A 103 10.69 1.52 -4.52
C CYS A 103 9.61 2.45 -5.04
N TYR A 104 8.70 2.88 -4.16
CA TYR A 104 7.51 3.67 -4.51
C TYR A 104 7.30 4.85 -3.58
N THR A 105 6.78 5.91 -4.14
CA THR A 105 6.01 6.92 -3.41
C THR A 105 4.55 6.52 -3.40
N PHE A 106 3.80 7.01 -2.40
CA PHE A 106 2.41 6.63 -2.18
C PHE A 106 1.53 7.85 -2.05
N ALA A 107 0.32 7.76 -2.56
CA ALA A 107 -0.72 8.76 -2.35
C ALA A 107 -2.04 8.08 -1.97
N ILE A 108 -2.74 8.69 -1.01
CA ILE A 108 -4.11 8.32 -0.65
C ILE A 108 -5.02 9.46 -1.05
N GLU A 109 -6.18 9.13 -1.62
CA GLU A 109 -7.16 10.13 -2.04
C GLU A 109 -6.56 11.23 -2.94
N GLN A 110 -5.73 10.80 -3.89
CA GLN A 110 -5.11 11.72 -4.86
C GLN A 110 -6.19 12.42 -5.68
N ASN A 111 -6.20 13.73 -5.62
CA ASN A 111 -7.07 14.53 -6.47
C ASN A 111 -6.56 14.51 -7.91
N ASN A 112 -7.32 13.91 -8.80
CA ASN A 112 -7.08 13.87 -10.23
C ASN A 112 -8.03 14.83 -10.96
N SER A 113 -7.77 15.13 -12.23
CA SER A 113 -8.64 16.03 -13.02
C SER A 113 -10.07 15.48 -13.20
N VAL A 114 -10.27 14.19 -12.96
CA VAL A 114 -11.52 13.45 -13.17
C VAL A 114 -12.15 12.91 -11.88
N GLY A 115 -11.54 13.18 -10.72
CA GLY A 115 -12.04 12.72 -9.42
C GLY A 115 -10.92 12.45 -8.43
N ARG A 116 -11.13 11.50 -7.53
CA ARG A 116 -10.18 11.15 -6.47
C ARG A 116 -9.94 9.64 -6.49
N SER A 117 -8.70 9.22 -6.76
CA SER A 117 -8.27 7.83 -6.63
C SER A 117 -8.12 7.44 -5.15
N ASP A 118 -8.41 6.20 -4.81
CA ASP A 118 -8.31 5.74 -3.42
C ASP A 118 -6.86 5.59 -2.97
N PHE A 119 -6.02 4.98 -3.80
CA PHE A 119 -4.62 4.72 -3.48
C PHE A 119 -3.78 4.61 -4.75
N GLU A 120 -2.62 5.24 -4.74
CA GLU A 120 -1.65 5.18 -5.82
C GLU A 120 -0.25 4.82 -5.29
N MET A 121 0.49 4.03 -6.09
CA MET A 121 1.90 3.70 -5.88
C MET A 121 2.67 4.09 -7.13
N THR A 122 3.57 5.06 -7.02
CA THR A 122 4.37 5.55 -8.15
C THR A 122 5.85 5.24 -7.94
N GLY A 123 6.48 4.60 -8.90
CA GLY A 123 7.88 4.21 -8.84
C GLY A 123 8.83 5.39 -8.69
N ILE A 124 9.84 5.24 -7.81
CA ILE A 124 10.80 6.30 -7.49
C ILE A 124 11.83 6.45 -8.61
N PRO A 125 12.13 7.67 -9.10
CA PRO A 125 13.21 7.93 -10.06
C PRO A 125 14.55 7.37 -9.59
N GLY A 126 15.28 6.71 -10.52
CA GLY A 126 16.57 6.10 -10.22
C GLY A 126 16.49 4.68 -9.64
N THR A 127 15.29 4.11 -9.53
CA THR A 127 15.08 2.69 -9.20
C THR A 127 14.59 1.92 -10.41
N ASP A 128 14.62 0.58 -10.34
CA ASP A 128 14.06 -0.32 -11.37
C ASP A 128 12.52 -0.19 -11.49
N TYR A 129 11.91 0.56 -10.59
CA TYR A 129 10.46 0.80 -10.52
C TYR A 129 10.02 2.13 -11.13
N TYR A 130 10.95 2.94 -11.65
CA TYR A 130 10.70 4.34 -12.01
C TYR A 130 9.49 4.57 -12.91
N THR A 131 9.22 3.66 -13.85
CA THR A 131 8.07 3.80 -14.77
C THR A 131 6.86 2.98 -14.34
N ASP A 132 6.91 2.38 -13.16
CA ASP A 132 5.88 1.50 -12.64
C ASP A 132 4.88 2.29 -11.80
N ASP A 133 3.60 2.25 -12.17
CA ASP A 133 2.52 2.95 -11.46
C ASP A 133 1.34 2.01 -11.20
N ARG A 134 0.73 2.15 -10.05
CA ARG A 134 -0.41 1.35 -9.60
C ARG A 134 -1.52 2.28 -9.13
N VAL A 135 -2.68 2.19 -9.77
CA VAL A 135 -3.91 2.84 -9.33
C VAL A 135 -4.82 1.77 -8.74
N VAL A 136 -5.20 1.93 -7.49
CA VAL A 136 -5.98 0.95 -6.74
C VAL A 136 -7.26 1.57 -6.23
N GLU A 137 -8.37 0.92 -6.49
CA GLU A 137 -9.69 1.24 -5.94
C GLU A 137 -10.06 0.20 -4.89
N PHE A 138 -10.36 0.63 -3.68
CA PHE A 138 -10.79 -0.23 -2.59
C PHE A 138 -12.30 -0.17 -2.41
N LYS A 139 -12.90 -1.31 -2.08
CA LYS A 139 -14.30 -1.39 -1.63
C LYS A 139 -14.40 -2.24 -0.39
N TYR A 140 -15.04 -1.70 0.62
CA TYR A 140 -15.25 -2.40 1.88
C TYR A 140 -16.72 -2.79 2.05
N PHE A 141 -16.94 -4.06 2.38
CA PHE A 141 -18.26 -4.64 2.64
C PHE A 141 -18.35 -5.22 4.04
N LYS A 142 -19.49 -5.08 4.66
CA LYS A 142 -19.74 -5.64 5.99
C LYS A 142 -20.04 -7.13 5.92
N ALA A 143 -19.83 -7.84 7.04
CA ALA A 143 -20.04 -9.30 7.11
C ALA A 143 -21.45 -9.75 6.68
N LYS A 144 -22.49 -8.92 6.90
CA LYS A 144 -23.88 -9.21 6.48
C LYS A 144 -24.05 -9.26 4.94
N ASP A 145 -23.13 -8.67 4.20
CA ASP A 145 -23.17 -8.61 2.74
C ASP A 145 -22.31 -9.72 2.10
N ALA A 146 -21.67 -10.57 2.93
CA ALA A 146 -20.68 -11.54 2.47
C ALA A 146 -21.20 -12.53 1.43
N GLU A 147 -22.42 -13.05 1.61
CA GLU A 147 -23.02 -14.04 0.69
C GLU A 147 -23.28 -13.43 -0.69
N LYS A 148 -23.85 -12.21 -0.73
CA LYS A 148 -24.12 -11.50 -1.98
C LYS A 148 -22.85 -11.19 -2.77
N MET A 149 -21.74 -11.00 -2.06
CA MET A 149 -20.47 -10.62 -2.68
C MET A 149 -19.64 -11.81 -3.13
N LEU A 150 -19.90 -13.03 -2.63
CA LEU A 150 -19.26 -14.25 -3.13
C LEU A 150 -19.66 -14.58 -4.56
N GLU A 151 -20.81 -14.11 -5.02
CA GLU A 151 -21.33 -14.31 -6.38
C GLU A 151 -20.56 -13.49 -7.44
N PHE A 152 -19.77 -12.48 -7.03
CA PHE A 152 -19.00 -11.70 -7.99
C PHE A 152 -17.73 -12.47 -8.44
N SER A 153 -17.79 -13.00 -9.65
CA SER A 153 -16.59 -13.49 -10.36
C SER A 153 -15.70 -12.32 -10.80
N ASP A 154 -16.32 -11.21 -11.17
CA ASP A 154 -15.71 -10.00 -11.73
C ASP A 154 -16.08 -8.77 -10.89
N PRO A 155 -15.28 -7.70 -10.91
CA PRO A 155 -15.63 -6.45 -10.24
C PRO A 155 -16.84 -5.79 -10.91
N ARG A 156 -17.54 -4.94 -10.16
CA ARG A 156 -18.69 -4.20 -10.70
C ARG A 156 -18.27 -3.25 -11.82
N PRO A 157 -19.06 -3.13 -12.88
CA PRO A 157 -18.73 -2.26 -14.01
C PRO A 157 -18.45 -0.80 -13.62
N GLU A 158 -19.19 -0.28 -12.64
CA GLU A 158 -19.00 1.08 -12.15
C GLU A 158 -17.63 1.27 -11.49
N ASP A 159 -17.13 0.29 -10.74
CA ASP A 159 -15.82 0.34 -10.09
C ASP A 159 -14.70 0.24 -11.14
N VAL A 160 -14.92 -0.58 -12.18
CA VAL A 160 -13.98 -0.68 -13.33
C VAL A 160 -13.91 0.65 -14.08
N GLU A 161 -15.05 1.29 -14.34
CA GLU A 161 -15.08 2.58 -15.00
C GLU A 161 -14.37 3.65 -14.17
N GLN A 162 -14.54 3.63 -12.86
CA GLN A 162 -13.93 4.58 -11.94
C GLN A 162 -12.40 4.46 -11.97
N VAL A 163 -11.84 3.27 -11.75
CA VAL A 163 -10.39 3.08 -11.74
C VAL A 163 -9.75 3.37 -13.11
N LYS A 164 -10.43 3.05 -14.20
CA LYS A 164 -9.97 3.38 -15.57
C LYS A 164 -9.83 4.88 -15.77
N LYS A 165 -10.79 5.68 -15.33
CA LYS A 165 -10.72 7.15 -15.44
C LYS A 165 -9.47 7.71 -14.74
N TYR A 166 -9.15 7.19 -13.56
CA TYR A 166 -7.95 7.64 -12.82
C TYR A 166 -6.66 7.22 -13.51
N ALA A 167 -6.58 5.96 -13.95
CA ALA A 167 -5.41 5.47 -14.66
C ALA A 167 -5.17 6.20 -15.99
N ASP A 168 -6.24 6.55 -16.71
CA ASP A 168 -6.13 7.33 -17.96
C ASP A 168 -5.65 8.77 -17.69
N ASP A 169 -6.00 9.37 -16.56
CA ASP A 169 -5.46 10.65 -16.16
C ASP A 169 -3.95 10.57 -15.85
N THR A 170 -3.54 9.52 -15.15
CA THR A 170 -2.13 9.24 -14.87
C THR A 170 -1.34 8.97 -16.16
N ARG A 171 -1.86 8.16 -17.10
CA ARG A 171 -1.24 7.91 -18.41
C ARG A 171 -1.08 9.19 -19.24
N ARG A 172 -2.03 10.12 -19.16
CA ARG A 172 -1.91 11.41 -19.84
C ARG A 172 -0.82 12.30 -19.25
N LYS A 173 -0.68 12.29 -17.93
CA LYS A 173 0.37 13.05 -17.23
C LYS A 173 1.75 12.45 -17.43
N PHE A 174 1.82 11.13 -17.46
CA PHE A 174 3.07 10.34 -17.53
C PHE A 174 3.00 9.27 -18.64
N PRO A 175 3.15 9.67 -19.93
CA PRO A 175 2.95 8.77 -21.07
C PRO A 175 3.89 7.55 -21.12
N ASN A 176 5.03 7.64 -20.44
CA ASN A 176 6.04 6.57 -20.40
C ASN A 176 5.86 5.61 -19.23
N TYR A 177 4.84 5.83 -18.38
CA TYR A 177 4.60 4.97 -17.23
C TYR A 177 3.76 3.75 -17.59
N GLN A 178 4.09 2.62 -16.97
CA GLN A 178 3.32 1.39 -17.03
C GLN A 178 2.25 1.45 -15.93
N VAL A 179 1.11 2.03 -16.25
CA VAL A 179 0.02 2.18 -15.29
C VAL A 179 -0.83 0.92 -15.28
N ARG A 180 -0.79 0.20 -14.16
CA ARG A 180 -1.66 -0.95 -13.87
C ARG A 180 -2.80 -0.52 -12.96
N GLN A 181 -3.95 -1.15 -13.15
CA GLN A 181 -5.19 -0.80 -12.46
C GLN A 181 -5.69 -1.99 -11.67
N TYR A 182 -6.05 -1.74 -10.41
CA TYR A 182 -6.49 -2.79 -9.52
C TYR A 182 -7.79 -2.39 -8.82
N ILE A 183 -8.66 -3.38 -8.63
CA ILE A 183 -9.84 -3.27 -7.79
C ILE A 183 -9.72 -4.29 -6.68
N VAL A 184 -9.86 -3.85 -5.44
CA VAL A 184 -9.73 -4.67 -4.25
C VAL A 184 -11.02 -4.62 -3.46
N TYR A 185 -11.68 -5.77 -3.33
CA TYR A 185 -12.83 -5.94 -2.47
C TYR A 185 -12.43 -6.66 -1.19
N ILE A 186 -12.82 -6.09 -0.05
CA ILE A 186 -12.63 -6.67 1.28
C ILE A 186 -13.97 -6.76 1.96
N CYS A 187 -14.38 -7.95 2.33
CA CYS A 187 -15.61 -8.19 3.08
C CYS A 187 -15.31 -8.60 4.51
N ALA A 188 -15.29 -7.62 5.40
CA ALA A 188 -14.98 -7.80 6.82
C ALA A 188 -13.72 -8.70 7.00
N ASN A 189 -13.83 -9.75 7.83
CA ASN A 189 -12.81 -10.79 8.00
C ASN A 189 -13.20 -12.10 7.31
N ARG A 190 -14.07 -12.06 6.30
CA ARG A 190 -14.63 -13.24 5.64
C ARG A 190 -13.84 -13.64 4.41
N TRP A 191 -13.63 -12.68 3.50
CA TRP A 191 -12.93 -12.90 2.25
C TRP A 191 -12.45 -11.59 1.62
N TRP A 192 -11.59 -11.71 0.64
CA TRP A 192 -11.10 -10.62 -0.20
C TRP A 192 -11.04 -11.08 -1.65
N LYS A 193 -11.04 -10.13 -2.57
CA LYS A 193 -10.78 -10.34 -4.00
C LYS A 193 -9.94 -9.19 -4.54
N CYS A 194 -9.07 -9.49 -5.49
CA CYS A 194 -8.23 -8.52 -6.17
C CYS A 194 -8.20 -8.83 -7.66
N TRP A 195 -8.51 -7.85 -8.48
CA TRP A 195 -8.46 -7.95 -9.93
C TRP A 195 -7.54 -6.89 -10.51
N GLU A 196 -6.71 -7.28 -11.47
CA GLU A 196 -6.06 -6.38 -12.42
C GLU A 196 -7.01 -6.19 -13.61
N VAL A 197 -7.36 -4.94 -13.98
CA VAL A 197 -8.42 -4.62 -14.95
C VAL A 197 -7.93 -3.69 -16.06
#